data_9bc98811a04a6cf2f3b6195003ea5cfe
#
_entry.id   9bc98811a04a6cf2f3b6195003ea5cfe
#
_cell.length_a   1.000
_cell.length_b   1.000
_cell.length_c   1.000
_cell.angle_alpha   90.00
_cell.angle_beta   90.00
_cell.angle_gamma   90.00
#
_symmetry.space_group_name_H-M   'P 1'
#
loop_
_entity.id
_entity.type
_entity.pdbx_description
1 polymer ?
#
loop_
_entity_poly.entity_id
_entity_poly.type
_entity_poly.pdbx_seq_one_letter_code
_entity_poly.pdbx_strand_id
1 'polypeptide(L)'
;MYVDFFSSMTKVDYIDGSKTLKFTTKMNTNHISDAIKINPNTAGFEAEVKKYVNNNFDVFVNGSPKTITFTGSQVSGETVWVYFETGGVSDINTLKIKNTILLSAFPKQINIVSVAYKGSQKVMNFQRGKEVNEVAF
;
A
#
# COMPACT_ATOMS: atom_id res chain seq x y z
N MET A 1 -5.58 19.03 -23.70
CA MET A 1 -4.47 18.19 -23.26
C MET A 1 -4.77 17.67 -21.86
N TYR A 2 -4.49 16.42 -21.65
CA TYR A 2 -4.68 15.93 -20.33
C TYR A 2 -3.40 15.30 -19.78
N VAL A 3 -3.28 15.27 -18.47
CA VAL A 3 -2.09 14.77 -17.79
C VAL A 3 -2.46 13.53 -16.99
N ASP A 4 -1.74 12.43 -17.24
CA ASP A 4 -1.89 11.22 -16.45
C ASP A 4 -1.05 11.32 -15.20
N PHE A 5 -1.71 11.13 -14.06
CA PHE A 5 -1.02 11.02 -12.79
C PHE A 5 -0.96 9.56 -12.40
N PHE A 6 0.25 9.05 -12.29
CA PHE A 6 0.50 7.66 -11.88
C PHE A 6 0.84 7.68 -10.39
N SER A 7 -0.15 7.37 -9.57
CA SER A 7 0.02 7.40 -8.12
C SER A 7 -0.80 6.34 -7.43
N SER A 8 -0.35 5.95 -6.25
CA SER A 8 -1.14 5.18 -5.30
C SER A 8 -1.08 5.89 -3.96
N MET A 9 -2.08 5.65 -3.13
CA MET A 9 -2.11 6.18 -1.76
C MET A 9 -2.42 5.07 -0.80
N THR A 10 -1.64 4.99 0.27
CA THR A 10 -1.87 4.05 1.35
C THR A 10 -2.04 4.82 2.65
N LYS A 11 -3.14 4.57 3.34
CA LYS A 11 -3.38 5.10 4.67
C LYS A 11 -3.09 4.00 5.68
N VAL A 12 -2.28 4.32 6.69
CA VAL A 12 -1.93 3.38 7.75
C VAL A 12 -2.45 3.94 9.07
N ASP A 13 -3.29 3.16 9.74
CA ASP A 13 -3.86 3.53 11.03
C ASP A 13 -3.46 2.49 12.08
N TYR A 14 -2.99 2.97 13.23
CA TYR A 14 -2.71 2.11 14.37
C TYR A 14 -3.94 2.01 15.26
N ILE A 15 -4.35 0.77 15.52
CA ILE A 15 -5.48 0.48 16.41
C ILE A 15 -4.91 -0.02 17.73
N ASP A 16 -4.83 0.86 18.71
CA ASP A 16 -4.18 0.56 19.99
C ASP A 16 -4.86 -0.59 20.75
N GLY A 17 -6.18 -0.64 20.73
CA GLY A 17 -6.93 -1.68 21.44
C GLY A 17 -6.62 -3.09 20.97
N SER A 18 -6.37 -3.28 19.68
CA SER A 18 -6.06 -4.59 19.09
C SER A 18 -4.59 -4.77 18.74
N LYS A 19 -3.74 -3.77 18.98
CA LYS A 19 -2.32 -3.78 18.62
C LYS A 19 -2.12 -4.10 17.15
N THR A 20 -2.90 -3.46 16.29
CA THR A 20 -2.94 -3.76 14.85
C THR A 20 -2.65 -2.52 14.03
N LEU A 21 -1.83 -2.66 12.98
CA LEU A 21 -1.69 -1.67 11.92
C LEU A 21 -2.65 -2.06 10.80
N LYS A 22 -3.53 -1.14 10.43
CA LYS A 22 -4.48 -1.33 9.33
C LYS A 22 -4.09 -0.45 8.15
N PHE A 23 -4.07 -1.06 6.96
CA PHE A 23 -3.65 -0.42 5.72
C PHE A 23 -4.82 -0.38 4.75
N THR A 24 -5.01 0.78 4.14
CA THR A 24 -5.94 0.96 3.02
C THR A 24 -5.15 1.53 1.86
N THR A 25 -5.00 0.75 0.79
CA THR A 25 -4.29 1.19 -0.41
C THR A 25 -5.30 1.41 -1.52
N LYS A 26 -5.20 2.53 -2.20
CA LYS A 26 -6.02 2.78 -3.39
C LYS A 26 -5.14 3.06 -4.60
N MET A 27 -5.58 2.52 -5.73
CA MET A 27 -4.89 2.57 -7.01
C MET A 27 -5.88 2.87 -8.12
N ASN A 28 -5.39 3.38 -9.25
CA ASN A 28 -6.20 3.52 -10.43
C ASN A 28 -6.48 2.14 -11.04
N THR A 29 -7.75 1.85 -11.31
CA THR A 29 -8.19 0.55 -11.84
C THR A 29 -7.48 0.20 -13.16
N ASN A 30 -7.39 1.15 -14.08
CA ASN A 30 -6.75 0.89 -15.38
C ASN A 30 -5.26 0.66 -15.23
N HIS A 31 -4.60 1.38 -14.34
CA HIS A 31 -3.17 1.22 -14.13
C HIS A 31 -2.83 -0.17 -13.58
N ILE A 32 -3.57 -0.63 -12.57
CA ILE A 32 -3.31 -1.97 -12.03
C ILE A 32 -3.72 -3.06 -13.00
N SER A 33 -4.81 -2.86 -13.74
CA SER A 33 -5.24 -3.78 -14.79
C SER A 33 -4.16 -3.95 -15.86
N ASP A 34 -3.57 -2.84 -16.29
CA ASP A 34 -2.48 -2.88 -17.28
C ASP A 34 -1.24 -3.58 -16.73
N ALA A 35 -0.91 -3.32 -15.49
CA ALA A 35 0.30 -3.89 -14.86
C ALA A 35 0.21 -5.42 -14.69
N ILE A 36 -0.94 -5.92 -14.27
CA ILE A 36 -1.14 -7.37 -14.08
C ILE A 36 -1.72 -8.06 -15.31
N LYS A 37 -2.12 -7.28 -16.32
CA LYS A 37 -2.66 -7.78 -17.61
C LYS A 37 -3.92 -8.61 -17.43
N ILE A 38 -4.82 -8.14 -16.57
CA ILE A 38 -6.11 -8.78 -16.29
C ILE A 38 -7.19 -7.72 -16.38
N ASN A 39 -8.26 -8.01 -17.11
CA ASN A 39 -9.40 -7.11 -17.24
C ASN A 39 -10.13 -6.98 -15.90
N PRO A 40 -10.48 -5.76 -15.46
CA PRO A 40 -11.16 -5.55 -14.17
C PRO A 40 -12.49 -6.27 -14.02
N ASN A 41 -13.15 -6.62 -15.13
CA ASN A 41 -14.41 -7.34 -15.11
C ASN A 41 -14.24 -8.86 -15.05
N THR A 42 -13.00 -9.33 -15.03
CA THR A 42 -12.69 -10.75 -14.97
C THR A 42 -12.86 -11.28 -13.55
N ALA A 43 -13.48 -12.45 -13.41
CA ALA A 43 -13.53 -13.13 -12.12
C ALA A 43 -12.10 -13.41 -11.65
N GLY A 44 -11.80 -13.13 -10.39
CA GLY A 44 -10.46 -13.30 -9.85
C GLY A 44 -9.56 -12.07 -9.98
N PHE A 45 -10.01 -11.00 -10.61
CA PHE A 45 -9.23 -9.77 -10.72
C PHE A 45 -8.76 -9.29 -9.34
N GLU A 46 -9.67 -9.23 -8.36
CA GLU A 46 -9.35 -8.76 -7.01
C GLU A 46 -8.34 -9.67 -6.30
N ALA A 47 -8.43 -10.99 -6.52
CA ALA A 47 -7.45 -11.93 -5.96
C ALA A 47 -6.06 -11.69 -6.52
N GLU A 48 -5.95 -11.40 -7.81
CA GLU A 48 -4.67 -11.11 -8.45
C GLU A 48 -4.13 -9.74 -8.03
N VAL A 49 -5.00 -8.76 -7.80
CA VAL A 49 -4.59 -7.46 -7.25
C VAL A 49 -3.99 -7.65 -5.85
N LYS A 50 -4.62 -8.44 -4.99
CA LYS A 50 -4.10 -8.73 -3.65
C LYS A 50 -2.73 -9.39 -3.72
N LYS A 51 -2.57 -10.37 -4.61
CA LYS A 51 -1.29 -11.04 -4.81
C LYS A 51 -0.22 -10.05 -5.27
N TYR A 52 -0.57 -9.15 -6.19
CA TYR A 52 0.34 -8.13 -6.67
C TYR A 52 0.78 -7.20 -5.53
N VAL A 53 -0.17 -6.72 -4.72
CA VAL A 53 0.15 -5.85 -3.58
C VAL A 53 1.03 -6.59 -2.58
N ASN A 54 0.74 -7.85 -2.30
CA ASN A 54 1.56 -8.64 -1.38
C ASN A 54 3.00 -8.76 -1.85
N ASN A 55 3.22 -8.83 -3.16
CA ASN A 55 4.57 -8.94 -3.74
C ASN A 55 5.29 -7.59 -3.87
N ASN A 56 4.57 -6.48 -3.67
CA ASN A 56 5.10 -5.14 -3.90
C ASN A 56 4.98 -4.21 -2.70
N PHE A 57 4.71 -4.76 -1.52
CA PHE A 57 4.55 -3.96 -0.30
C PHE A 57 5.07 -4.77 0.89
N ASP A 58 6.14 -4.29 1.50
CA ASP A 58 6.75 -4.93 2.67
C ASP A 58 6.75 -3.96 3.85
N VAL A 59 6.50 -4.49 5.05
CA VAL A 59 6.38 -3.73 6.28
C VAL A 59 7.37 -4.25 7.31
N PHE A 60 8.12 -3.33 7.92
CA PHE A 60 9.06 -3.65 9.00
C PHE A 60 8.77 -2.74 10.19
N VAL A 61 8.49 -3.33 11.33
CA VAL A 61 8.27 -2.59 12.57
C VAL A 61 9.47 -2.80 13.48
N ASN A 62 10.11 -1.70 13.87
CA ASN A 62 11.32 -1.74 14.71
C ASN A 62 12.40 -2.68 14.13
N GLY A 63 12.53 -2.68 12.81
CA GLY A 63 13.50 -3.49 12.09
C GLY A 63 13.07 -4.94 11.81
N SER A 64 11.93 -5.38 12.32
CA SER A 64 11.45 -6.74 12.12
C SER A 64 10.40 -6.81 11.01
N PRO A 65 10.55 -7.72 10.05
CA PRO A 65 9.54 -7.87 9.01
C PRO A 65 8.22 -8.38 9.59
N LYS A 66 7.12 -7.83 9.07
CA LYS A 66 5.78 -8.22 9.49
C LYS A 66 5.04 -8.85 8.31
N THR A 67 4.30 -9.91 8.62
CA THR A 67 3.43 -10.55 7.63
C THR A 67 2.12 -9.77 7.57
N ILE A 68 1.71 -9.39 6.37
CA ILE A 68 0.45 -8.70 6.15
C ILE A 68 -0.65 -9.70 5.80
N THR A 69 -1.85 -9.46 6.31
CA THR A 69 -3.03 -10.29 6.06
C THR A 69 -4.07 -9.43 5.36
N PHE A 70 -4.54 -9.89 4.20
CA PHE A 70 -5.56 -9.16 3.46
C PHE A 70 -6.94 -9.41 4.06
N THR A 71 -7.69 -8.33 4.27
CA THR A 71 -9.02 -8.38 4.87
C THR A 71 -10.14 -8.10 3.89
N GLY A 72 -9.81 -7.53 2.73
CA GLY A 72 -10.80 -7.27 1.70
C GLY A 72 -10.26 -6.42 0.58
N SER A 73 -11.13 -6.18 -0.40
CA SER A 73 -10.86 -5.31 -1.53
C SER A 73 -12.17 -4.82 -2.11
N GLN A 74 -12.09 -3.75 -2.89
CA GLN A 74 -13.26 -3.19 -3.56
C GLN A 74 -12.82 -2.54 -4.86
N VAL A 75 -13.59 -2.77 -5.92
CA VAL A 75 -13.40 -2.08 -7.20
C VAL A 75 -14.63 -1.21 -7.41
N SER A 76 -14.43 0.07 -7.55
CA SER A 76 -15.52 1.01 -7.80
C SER A 76 -15.05 2.03 -8.84
N GLY A 77 -15.56 1.89 -10.08
CA GLY A 77 -15.18 2.78 -11.17
C GLY A 77 -13.68 2.77 -11.43
N GLU A 78 -13.05 3.91 -11.29
CA GLU A 78 -11.65 4.10 -11.61
C GLU A 78 -10.71 3.79 -10.45
N THR A 79 -11.24 3.35 -9.32
CA THR A 79 -10.43 3.11 -8.11
C THR A 79 -10.57 1.70 -7.60
N VAL A 80 -9.43 1.10 -7.27
CA VAL A 80 -9.35 -0.18 -6.56
C VAL A 80 -8.85 0.10 -5.16
N TRP A 81 -9.58 -0.35 -4.15
CA TRP A 81 -9.14 -0.34 -2.74
C TRP A 81 -8.73 -1.73 -2.32
N VAL A 82 -7.64 -1.83 -1.58
CA VAL A 82 -7.17 -3.09 -0.98
C VAL A 82 -6.94 -2.84 0.49
N TYR A 83 -7.50 -3.71 1.31
CA TYR A 83 -7.42 -3.62 2.78
C TYR A 83 -6.58 -4.77 3.32
N PHE A 84 -5.60 -4.44 4.15
CA PHE A 84 -4.77 -5.43 4.80
C PHE A 84 -4.32 -4.94 6.17
N GLU A 85 -3.77 -5.84 6.97
CA GLU A 85 -3.36 -5.50 8.32
C GLU A 85 -2.22 -6.38 8.80
N THR A 86 -1.55 -5.92 9.87
CA THR A 86 -0.59 -6.73 10.60
C THR A 86 -0.82 -6.51 12.09
N GLY A 87 -0.88 -7.60 12.83
CA GLY A 87 -1.12 -7.58 14.27
C GLY A 87 0.16 -7.75 15.08
N GLY A 88 0.01 -7.77 16.40
CA GLY A 88 1.12 -7.96 17.32
C GLY A 88 2.09 -6.78 17.36
N VAL A 89 1.57 -5.58 17.14
CA VAL A 89 2.36 -4.34 17.12
C VAL A 89 2.08 -3.58 18.42
N SER A 90 2.97 -3.67 19.40
CA SER A 90 2.78 -3.01 20.71
C SER A 90 3.25 -1.56 20.67
N ASP A 91 4.50 -1.33 20.30
CA ASP A 91 5.07 0.00 20.20
C ASP A 91 5.84 0.14 18.88
N ILE A 92 5.78 1.32 18.31
CA ILE A 92 6.50 1.61 17.07
C ILE A 92 7.52 2.70 17.37
N ASN A 93 8.80 2.34 17.29
CA ASN A 93 9.90 3.31 17.30
C ASN A 93 10.23 3.71 15.87
N THR A 94 10.28 2.73 14.96
CA THR A 94 10.50 2.97 13.55
C THR A 94 9.56 2.12 12.72
N LEU A 95 9.08 2.68 11.62
CA LEU A 95 8.27 1.97 10.63
C LEU A 95 8.95 2.13 9.29
N LYS A 96 9.40 1.02 8.72
CA LYS A 96 10.03 0.99 7.41
C LYS A 96 9.10 0.27 6.44
N ILE A 97 8.93 0.85 5.27
CA ILE A 97 8.10 0.28 4.22
C ILE A 97 8.89 0.22 2.93
N LYS A 98 8.78 -0.90 2.21
CA LYS A 98 9.20 -1.02 0.83
C LYS A 98 7.92 -1.04 -0.01
N ASN A 99 7.78 -0.09 -0.91
CA ASN A 99 6.59 0.06 -1.72
C ASN A 99 6.99 0.19 -3.19
N THR A 100 6.79 -0.87 -3.95
CA THR A 100 7.12 -0.91 -5.38
C THR A 100 5.87 -1.01 -6.25
N ILE A 101 4.70 -0.70 -5.70
CA ILE A 101 3.43 -0.77 -6.42
C ILE A 101 3.52 0.07 -7.70
N LEU A 102 3.29 -0.58 -8.85
CA LEU A 102 3.26 0.03 -10.19
C LEU A 102 4.56 0.70 -10.65
N LEU A 103 5.64 0.61 -9.88
CA LEU A 103 6.90 1.26 -10.23
C LEU A 103 7.56 0.62 -11.45
N SER A 104 7.43 -0.69 -11.62
CA SER A 104 8.01 -1.35 -12.80
C SER A 104 7.21 -1.08 -14.07
N ALA A 105 5.92 -0.81 -13.94
CA ALA A 105 5.04 -0.57 -15.08
C ALA A 105 5.09 0.89 -15.55
N PHE A 106 5.19 1.83 -14.61
CA PHE A 106 5.10 3.25 -14.92
C PHE A 106 6.29 4.01 -14.33
N PRO A 107 7.17 4.58 -15.20
CA PRO A 107 8.37 5.28 -14.72
C PRO A 107 8.09 6.47 -13.81
N LYS A 108 6.93 7.11 -13.98
CA LYS A 108 6.56 8.31 -13.23
C LYS A 108 5.66 8.03 -12.02
N GLN A 109 5.46 6.75 -11.69
CA GLN A 109 4.63 6.38 -10.54
C GLN A 109 5.20 6.95 -9.26
N ILE A 110 4.32 7.54 -8.44
CA ILE A 110 4.63 7.99 -7.08
C ILE A 110 3.65 7.32 -6.13
N ASN A 111 4.16 6.69 -5.10
CA ASN A 111 3.34 6.06 -4.07
C ASN A 111 3.49 6.88 -2.79
N ILE A 112 2.36 7.19 -2.17
CA ILE A 112 2.31 8.00 -0.95
C ILE A 112 1.74 7.12 0.16
N VAL A 113 2.43 7.10 1.31
CA VAL A 113 1.97 6.38 2.49
C VAL A 113 1.85 7.37 3.63
N SER A 114 0.65 7.50 4.20
CA SER A 114 0.37 8.35 5.34
C SER A 114 0.13 7.47 6.57
N VAL A 115 0.88 7.71 7.64
CA VAL A 115 0.81 6.89 8.86
C VAL A 115 0.30 7.72 10.01
N ALA A 116 -0.75 7.23 10.68
CA ALA A 116 -1.27 7.80 11.91
C ALA A 116 -0.96 6.85 13.08
N TYR A 117 -0.17 7.32 14.04
CA TYR A 117 0.24 6.54 15.19
C TYR A 117 0.20 7.41 16.45
N LYS A 118 -0.69 7.10 17.39
CA LYS A 118 -0.80 7.75 18.71
C LYS A 118 -0.71 9.28 18.64
N GLY A 119 -1.52 9.89 17.76
CA GLY A 119 -1.58 11.34 17.61
C GLY A 119 -0.50 11.94 16.71
N SER A 120 0.48 11.17 16.27
CA SER A 120 1.48 11.61 15.32
C SER A 120 1.11 11.18 13.92
N GLN A 121 1.38 12.02 12.94
CA GLN A 121 1.16 11.70 11.54
C GLN A 121 2.45 11.91 10.76
N LYS A 122 2.82 10.90 9.97
CA LYS A 122 4.02 10.92 9.13
C LYS A 122 3.63 10.54 7.72
N VAL A 123 4.32 11.09 6.73
CA VAL A 123 4.08 10.82 5.31
C VAL A 123 5.38 10.37 4.66
N MET A 124 5.29 9.31 3.86
CA MET A 124 6.41 8.79 3.09
C MET A 124 6.06 8.79 1.61
N ASN A 125 7.04 9.11 0.77
CA ASN A 125 6.90 9.07 -0.68
C ASN A 125 7.86 8.02 -1.26
N PHE A 126 7.40 7.31 -2.28
CA PHE A 126 8.17 6.25 -2.94
C PHE A 126 8.10 6.45 -4.45
N GLN A 127 9.22 6.20 -5.12
CA GLN A 127 9.32 6.28 -6.57
C GLN A 127 10.50 5.42 -7.02
N ARG A 128 10.72 5.29 -8.32
CA ARG A 128 11.89 4.56 -8.82
C ARG A 128 13.15 5.20 -8.28
N GLY A 129 14.05 4.36 -7.73
CA GLY A 129 15.25 4.80 -7.06
C GLY A 129 15.04 5.15 -5.58
N LYS A 130 13.80 5.15 -5.11
CA LYS A 130 13.45 5.41 -3.72
C LYS A 130 12.29 4.52 -3.30
N GLU A 131 12.54 3.21 -3.31
CA GLU A 131 11.53 2.19 -3.05
C GLU A 131 11.37 1.87 -1.58
N VAL A 132 12.32 2.27 -0.74
CA VAL A 132 12.30 2.02 0.70
C VAL A 132 12.35 3.35 1.44
N ASN A 133 11.50 3.50 2.45
CA ASN A 133 11.49 4.68 3.31
C ASN A 133 11.18 4.28 4.74
N GLU A 134 11.62 5.09 5.69
CA GLU A 134 11.45 4.81 7.12
C GLU A 134 11.09 6.08 7.85
N VAL A 135 10.18 5.99 8.82
CA VAL A 135 9.84 7.08 9.73
C VAL A 135 10.05 6.63 11.18
N ALA A 136 10.40 7.58 12.03
CA ALA A 136 10.57 7.37 13.47
C ALA A 136 9.45 8.06 14.22
N PHE A 137 9.08 7.48 15.35
CA PHE A 137 8.05 8.02 16.23
C PHE A 137 8.57 8.27 17.63
#